data_1d8679bbc803b21b178b4c94e45cea30
#
_entry.id   1d8679bbc803b21b178b4c94e45cea30
#
_cell.length_a   1.000
_cell.length_b   1.000
_cell.length_c   1.000
_cell.angle_alpha   90.00
_cell.angle_beta   90.00
_cell.angle_gamma   90.00
#
_symmetry.space_group_name_H-M   'P 1'
#
loop_
_entity.id
_entity.type
_entity.pdbx_description
1 polymer ?
#
loop_
_entity_poly.entity_id
_entity_poly.type
_entity_poly.pdbx_seq_one_letter_code
_entity_poly.pdbx_strand_id
1 'polypeptide(L)'
;SAAVFGLAGQASADGHCGSLTIAEMNWASAEFIANLDKIVLESGFGCEIELIPGATMTTFASMDSKGVPDVAPELWANAVQTPLKKAVSENRMAVLNTAPITGAGEGWMIDAKTAKENNLKTLADVIARPDLFPHPEDASKGGFVTCPAGWGCQIASNNLFKGFKMGDKGWKIVDSGSSAGLDGSIE
;
A
#
# COMPACT_ATOMS: atom_id res chain seq x y z
N SER A 1 -26.82 -50.60 31.32
CA SER A 1 -26.07 -49.36 31.05
C SER A 1 -25.10 -49.59 29.92
N ALA A 2 -25.42 -49.11 28.72
CA ALA A 2 -24.56 -49.18 27.55
C ALA A 2 -23.85 -47.81 27.42
N ALA A 3 -22.52 -47.79 27.51
CA ALA A 3 -21.72 -46.65 27.24
C ALA A 3 -21.48 -46.53 25.73
N VAL A 4 -22.00 -45.47 25.11
CA VAL A 4 -21.73 -45.11 23.73
C VAL A 4 -20.44 -44.26 23.71
N PHE A 5 -19.33 -44.84 23.29
CA PHE A 5 -18.13 -44.12 22.98
C PHE A 5 -18.34 -43.47 21.61
N GLY A 6 -18.55 -42.13 21.61
CA GLY A 6 -18.49 -41.33 20.42
C GLY A 6 -17.03 -41.29 19.91
N LEU A 7 -16.80 -41.85 18.74
CA LEU A 7 -15.60 -41.65 17.95
C LEU A 7 -15.57 -40.13 17.55
N ALA A 8 -14.80 -39.32 18.28
CA ALA A 8 -14.40 -38.05 17.77
C ALA A 8 -13.54 -38.33 16.54
N GLY A 9 -14.12 -38.17 15.36
CA GLY A 9 -13.38 -38.16 14.10
C GLY A 9 -12.32 -37.07 14.20
N GLN A 10 -11.06 -37.48 14.23
CA GLN A 10 -9.96 -36.59 13.93
C GLN A 10 -10.20 -36.14 12.48
N ALA A 11 -10.53 -34.87 12.29
CA ALA A 11 -10.40 -34.26 11.01
C ALA A 11 -8.89 -34.27 10.71
N SER A 12 -8.43 -35.29 9.99
CA SER A 12 -7.17 -35.22 9.27
C SER A 12 -7.36 -34.10 8.24
N ALA A 13 -6.78 -32.97 8.48
CA ALA A 13 -6.45 -32.06 7.40
C ALA A 13 -5.48 -32.86 6.52
N ASP A 14 -5.97 -33.49 5.47
CA ASP A 14 -5.15 -33.93 4.36
C ASP A 14 -4.47 -32.66 3.86
N GLY A 15 -3.14 -32.57 4.10
CA GLY A 15 -2.38 -31.34 4.11
C GLY A 15 -2.08 -30.73 2.74
N HIS A 16 -3.08 -30.56 1.92
CA HIS A 16 -2.98 -29.77 0.70
C HIS A 16 -4.03 -28.64 0.72
N CYS A 17 -3.57 -27.41 0.96
CA CYS A 17 -4.47 -26.27 0.90
C CYS A 17 -4.74 -25.82 -0.56
N GLY A 18 -4.18 -26.51 -1.56
CA GLY A 18 -4.33 -26.17 -2.97
C GLY A 18 -3.39 -25.05 -3.43
N SER A 19 -3.67 -24.52 -4.62
CA SER A 19 -2.89 -23.41 -5.19
C SER A 19 -3.55 -22.09 -4.86
N LEU A 20 -2.75 -21.09 -4.42
CA LEU A 20 -3.18 -19.73 -4.09
C LEU A 20 -2.25 -18.72 -4.74
N THR A 21 -2.80 -17.57 -5.08
CA THR A 21 -2.05 -16.41 -5.59
C THR A 21 -2.00 -15.32 -4.55
N ILE A 22 -0.81 -14.75 -4.30
CA ILE A 22 -0.60 -13.67 -3.33
C ILE A 22 -0.04 -12.45 -4.05
N ALA A 23 -0.62 -11.28 -3.80
CA ALA A 23 -0.10 -10.03 -4.33
C ALA A 23 1.27 -9.69 -3.74
N GLU A 24 2.27 -9.57 -4.59
CA GLU A 24 3.58 -9.02 -4.27
C GLU A 24 3.62 -7.58 -4.79
N MET A 25 3.24 -6.63 -3.92
CA MET A 25 3.23 -5.22 -4.30
C MET A 25 4.65 -4.65 -4.29
N ASN A 26 4.91 -3.68 -5.15
CA ASN A 26 6.24 -3.16 -5.47
C ASN A 26 6.81 -2.16 -4.45
N TRP A 27 6.70 -2.49 -3.16
CA TRP A 27 7.41 -1.82 -2.06
C TRP A 27 7.86 -2.82 -1.00
N ALA A 28 8.93 -2.49 -0.30
CA ALA A 28 9.71 -3.43 0.50
C ALA A 28 8.91 -4.20 1.57
N SER A 29 7.99 -3.54 2.31
CA SER A 29 7.19 -4.23 3.33
C SER A 29 6.22 -5.23 2.72
N ALA A 30 5.57 -4.89 1.60
CA ALA A 30 4.64 -5.79 0.93
C ALA A 30 5.36 -6.98 0.28
N GLU A 31 6.51 -6.76 -0.35
CA GLU A 31 7.36 -7.84 -0.85
C GLU A 31 7.77 -8.78 0.27
N PHE A 32 8.20 -8.23 1.41
CA PHE A 32 8.58 -9.03 2.58
C PHE A 32 7.41 -9.87 3.10
N ILE A 33 6.23 -9.28 3.31
CA ILE A 33 5.06 -9.99 3.85
C ILE A 33 4.57 -11.05 2.86
N ALA A 34 4.50 -10.74 1.57
CA ALA A 34 4.08 -11.71 0.55
C ALA A 34 5.00 -12.95 0.51
N ASN A 35 6.32 -12.73 0.60
CA ASN A 35 7.29 -13.83 0.66
C ASN A 35 7.24 -14.59 1.99
N LEU A 36 6.98 -13.91 3.11
CA LEU A 36 6.78 -14.56 4.41
C LEU A 36 5.53 -15.46 4.39
N ASP A 37 4.42 -14.93 3.90
CA ASP A 37 3.17 -15.69 3.76
C ASP A 37 3.35 -16.91 2.86
N LYS A 38 4.06 -16.76 1.74
CA LYS A 38 4.43 -17.88 0.86
C LYS A 38 5.17 -18.97 1.63
N ILE A 39 6.24 -18.63 2.34
CA ILE A 39 7.04 -19.59 3.11
C ILE A 39 6.18 -20.31 4.16
N VAL A 40 5.37 -19.57 4.90
CA VAL A 40 4.51 -20.14 5.96
C VAL A 40 3.45 -21.06 5.37
N LEU A 41 2.78 -20.67 4.30
CA LEU A 41 1.71 -21.44 3.69
C LEU A 41 2.25 -22.69 2.98
N GLU A 42 3.38 -22.58 2.28
CA GLU A 42 4.00 -23.75 1.63
C GLU A 42 4.54 -24.74 2.67
N SER A 43 5.33 -24.25 3.66
CA SER A 43 5.99 -25.13 4.62
C SER A 43 5.06 -25.65 5.71
N GLY A 44 4.08 -24.85 6.15
CA GLY A 44 3.20 -25.17 7.27
C GLY A 44 1.90 -25.85 6.86
N PHE A 45 1.40 -25.55 5.66
CA PHE A 45 0.06 -25.99 5.21
C PHE A 45 0.08 -26.76 3.89
N GLY A 46 1.23 -26.91 3.25
CA GLY A 46 1.37 -27.64 1.99
C GLY A 46 0.66 -26.99 0.80
N CYS A 47 0.50 -25.67 0.83
CA CYS A 47 -0.07 -24.91 -0.29
C CYS A 47 0.95 -24.78 -1.43
N GLU A 48 0.46 -24.53 -2.64
CA GLU A 48 1.26 -24.06 -3.77
C GLU A 48 1.03 -22.56 -3.95
N ILE A 49 2.06 -21.74 -3.76
CA ILE A 49 1.91 -20.29 -3.76
C ILE A 49 2.60 -19.66 -4.97
N GLU A 50 1.83 -18.92 -5.75
CA GLU A 50 2.33 -18.03 -6.80
C GLU A 50 2.27 -16.57 -6.33
N LEU A 51 3.39 -15.84 -6.44
CA LEU A 51 3.44 -14.41 -6.18
C LEU A 51 3.10 -13.64 -7.46
N ILE A 52 2.13 -12.72 -7.36
CA ILE A 52 1.68 -11.89 -8.49
C ILE A 52 2.17 -10.45 -8.27
N PRO A 53 3.13 -9.98 -9.08
CA PRO A 53 3.59 -8.59 -9.01
C PRO A 53 2.45 -7.59 -9.22
N GLY A 54 2.45 -6.50 -8.45
CA GLY A 54 1.39 -5.52 -8.54
C GLY A 54 1.68 -4.19 -7.86
N ALA A 55 0.65 -3.36 -7.84
CA ALA A 55 0.57 -2.10 -7.11
C ALA A 55 -0.86 -1.90 -6.64
N THR A 56 -1.11 -0.99 -5.70
CA THR A 56 -2.42 -0.80 -5.05
C THR A 56 -3.61 -0.83 -6.04
N MET A 57 -3.54 -0.01 -7.09
CA MET A 57 -4.69 0.17 -7.99
C MET A 57 -4.89 -1.02 -8.93
N THR A 58 -3.81 -1.54 -9.50
CA THR A 58 -3.87 -2.66 -10.46
C THR A 58 -4.25 -3.96 -9.76
N THR A 59 -3.68 -4.21 -8.59
CA THR A 59 -4.00 -5.38 -7.76
C THR A 59 -5.46 -5.36 -7.31
N PHE A 60 -5.92 -4.24 -6.73
CA PHE A 60 -7.32 -4.10 -6.33
C PHE A 60 -8.28 -4.33 -7.52
N ALA A 61 -8.02 -3.70 -8.67
CA ALA A 61 -8.88 -3.85 -9.85
C ALA A 61 -8.91 -5.30 -10.38
N SER A 62 -7.79 -6.01 -10.32
CA SER A 62 -7.71 -7.42 -10.72
C SER A 62 -8.48 -8.33 -9.75
N MET A 63 -8.30 -8.16 -8.46
CA MET A 63 -9.04 -8.87 -7.43
C MET A 63 -10.55 -8.65 -7.56
N ASP A 64 -10.97 -7.39 -7.74
CA ASP A 64 -12.37 -7.00 -7.84
C ASP A 64 -13.06 -7.57 -9.08
N SER A 65 -12.38 -7.61 -10.22
CA SER A 65 -12.95 -8.01 -11.51
C SER A 65 -12.72 -9.46 -11.89
N LYS A 66 -11.63 -10.07 -11.41
CA LYS A 66 -11.18 -11.41 -11.82
C LYS A 66 -11.02 -12.39 -10.66
N GLY A 67 -11.02 -11.89 -9.41
CA GLY A 67 -10.71 -12.69 -8.24
C GLY A 67 -9.24 -13.12 -8.13
N VAL A 68 -8.32 -12.42 -8.80
CA VAL A 68 -6.89 -12.74 -8.81
C VAL A 68 -6.08 -11.46 -8.57
N PRO A 69 -5.09 -11.50 -7.67
CA PRO A 69 -4.70 -12.57 -6.75
C PRO A 69 -5.76 -12.87 -5.68
N ASP A 70 -5.65 -14.06 -5.04
CA ASP A 70 -6.55 -14.49 -3.97
C ASP A 70 -6.37 -13.68 -2.69
N VAL A 71 -5.12 -13.30 -2.39
CA VAL A 71 -4.74 -12.59 -1.17
C VAL A 71 -3.90 -11.36 -1.51
N ALA A 72 -4.17 -10.24 -0.83
CA ALA A 72 -3.33 -9.06 -0.80
C ALA A 72 -2.96 -8.74 0.66
N PRO A 73 -1.77 -9.15 1.14
CA PRO A 73 -1.39 -9.04 2.55
C PRO A 73 -1.28 -7.60 3.04
N GLU A 74 -0.85 -6.69 2.16
CA GLU A 74 -0.69 -5.27 2.46
C GLU A 74 -1.37 -4.41 1.40
N LEU A 75 -2.68 -4.23 1.54
CA LEU A 75 -3.44 -3.31 0.68
C LEU A 75 -3.69 -1.99 1.43
N TRP A 76 -3.12 -0.89 0.95
CA TRP A 76 -3.40 0.45 1.46
C TRP A 76 -4.79 0.92 0.99
N ALA A 77 -5.78 0.63 1.82
CA ALA A 77 -7.20 0.72 1.46
C ALA A 77 -7.74 2.16 1.26
N ASN A 78 -7.01 3.20 1.69
CA ASN A 78 -7.48 4.59 1.62
C ASN A 78 -7.90 5.01 0.21
N ALA A 79 -7.11 4.67 -0.80
CA ALA A 79 -7.38 5.03 -2.19
C ALA A 79 -8.53 4.25 -2.83
N VAL A 80 -8.85 3.07 -2.29
CA VAL A 80 -9.86 2.15 -2.82
C VAL A 80 -11.03 1.92 -1.85
N GLN A 81 -11.17 2.73 -0.81
CA GLN A 81 -12.13 2.51 0.28
C GLN A 81 -13.57 2.33 -0.21
N THR A 82 -14.03 3.17 -1.13
CA THR A 82 -15.40 3.10 -1.63
C THR A 82 -15.66 1.83 -2.45
N PRO A 83 -14.86 1.49 -3.47
CA PRO A 83 -15.05 0.25 -4.21
C PRO A 83 -14.78 -1.00 -3.36
N LEU A 84 -13.86 -0.96 -2.39
CA LEU A 84 -13.62 -2.06 -1.46
C LEU A 84 -14.86 -2.34 -0.59
N LYS A 85 -15.47 -1.31 0.00
CA LYS A 85 -16.73 -1.47 0.75
C LYS A 85 -17.83 -2.10 -0.10
N LYS A 86 -17.93 -1.69 -1.36
CA LYS A 86 -18.88 -2.28 -2.31
C LYS A 86 -18.57 -3.75 -2.58
N ALA A 87 -17.32 -4.09 -2.90
CA ALA A 87 -16.90 -5.47 -3.16
C ALA A 87 -17.18 -6.40 -1.95
N VAL A 88 -16.92 -5.91 -0.73
CA VAL A 88 -17.24 -6.64 0.50
C VAL A 88 -18.74 -6.83 0.68
N SER A 89 -19.56 -5.79 0.46
CA SER A 89 -21.01 -5.88 0.57
C SER A 89 -21.64 -6.85 -0.45
N GLU A 90 -20.99 -7.04 -1.58
CA GLU A 90 -21.38 -7.95 -2.65
C GLU A 90 -20.75 -9.36 -2.50
N ASN A 91 -20.03 -9.63 -1.41
CA ASN A 91 -19.33 -10.89 -1.13
C ASN A 91 -18.28 -11.30 -2.19
N ARG A 92 -17.69 -10.30 -2.88
CA ARG A 92 -16.60 -10.53 -3.84
C ARG A 92 -15.22 -10.48 -3.18
N MET A 93 -15.13 -9.82 -2.05
CA MET A 93 -13.91 -9.71 -1.23
C MET A 93 -14.25 -9.84 0.25
N ALA A 94 -13.27 -10.22 1.04
CA ALA A 94 -13.32 -10.17 2.50
C ALA A 94 -12.11 -9.36 3.02
N VAL A 95 -12.31 -8.61 4.09
CA VAL A 95 -11.22 -7.95 4.82
C VAL A 95 -10.98 -8.70 6.11
N LEU A 96 -9.78 -9.23 6.29
CA LEU A 96 -9.39 -9.91 7.52
C LEU A 96 -8.98 -8.87 8.56
N ASN A 97 -9.48 -9.01 9.78
CA ASN A 97 -9.21 -8.06 10.88
C ASN A 97 -7.87 -8.31 11.60
N THR A 98 -7.05 -9.18 11.05
CA THR A 98 -5.77 -9.62 11.62
C THR A 98 -4.60 -9.13 10.76
N ALA A 99 -4.62 -7.87 10.35
CA ALA A 99 -3.50 -7.29 9.60
C ALA A 99 -2.20 -7.38 10.43
N PRO A 100 -1.11 -7.89 9.84
CA PRO A 100 0.16 -8.04 10.55
C PRO A 100 0.79 -6.69 10.93
N ILE A 101 0.47 -5.63 10.20
CA ILE A 101 0.92 -4.26 10.47
C ILE A 101 -0.29 -3.38 10.73
N THR A 102 -0.28 -2.70 11.87
CA THR A 102 -1.35 -1.77 12.26
C THR A 102 -0.76 -0.42 12.67
N GLY A 103 -1.57 0.63 12.63
CA GLY A 103 -1.16 1.98 13.06
C GLY A 103 -0.31 2.75 12.04
N ALA A 104 -0.08 2.20 10.86
CA ALA A 104 0.56 2.92 9.77
C ALA A 104 -0.36 4.02 9.22
N GLY A 105 0.23 5.14 8.80
CA GLY A 105 -0.48 6.26 8.21
C GLY A 105 0.27 6.84 7.01
N GLU A 106 -0.48 7.46 6.12
CA GLU A 106 0.08 8.22 4.99
C GLU A 106 0.10 9.71 5.33
N GLY A 107 1.12 10.40 4.89
CA GLY A 107 1.24 11.84 5.07
C GLY A 107 2.33 12.44 4.19
N TRP A 108 2.27 13.74 3.97
CA TRP A 108 3.37 14.48 3.38
C TRP A 108 4.40 14.80 4.46
N MET A 109 5.65 14.60 4.16
CA MET A 109 6.76 14.82 5.07
C MET A 109 7.75 15.80 4.48
N ILE A 110 8.42 16.55 5.35
CA ILE A 110 9.56 17.40 5.00
C ILE A 110 10.68 17.13 6.01
N ASP A 111 11.89 17.46 5.65
CA ASP A 111 13.03 17.39 6.57
C ASP A 111 12.80 18.24 7.83
N ALA A 112 13.03 17.63 8.99
CA ALA A 112 12.78 18.25 10.29
C ALA A 112 13.70 19.48 10.55
N LYS A 113 14.93 19.48 10.01
CA LYS A 113 15.86 20.59 10.12
C LYS A 113 15.35 21.78 9.32
N THR A 114 14.97 21.55 8.08
CA THR A 114 14.37 22.57 7.20
C THR A 114 13.11 23.17 7.83
N ALA A 115 12.24 22.34 8.40
CA ALA A 115 11.04 22.79 9.09
C ALA A 115 11.38 23.72 10.27
N LYS A 116 12.34 23.33 11.10
CA LYS A 116 12.76 24.08 12.28
C LYS A 116 13.45 25.39 11.94
N GLU A 117 14.42 25.36 11.02
CA GLU A 117 15.21 26.54 10.63
C GLU A 117 14.35 27.63 9.97
N ASN A 118 13.29 27.22 9.26
CA ASN A 118 12.40 28.14 8.54
C ASN A 118 11.05 28.34 9.25
N ASN A 119 10.89 27.81 10.48
CA ASN A 119 9.67 27.93 11.28
C ASN A 119 8.40 27.45 10.54
N LEU A 120 8.52 26.36 9.74
CA LEU A 120 7.41 25.77 9.03
C LEU A 120 6.61 24.84 9.98
N LYS A 121 5.37 25.17 10.24
CA LYS A 121 4.51 24.44 11.20
C LYS A 121 3.28 23.84 10.56
N THR A 122 2.89 24.35 9.42
CA THR A 122 1.68 23.94 8.71
C THR A 122 1.98 23.69 7.24
N LEU A 123 1.09 22.96 6.59
CA LEU A 123 1.17 22.76 5.14
C LEU A 123 1.14 24.10 4.38
N ALA A 124 0.39 25.09 4.88
CA ALA A 124 0.33 26.40 4.28
C ALA A 124 1.69 27.10 4.30
N ASP A 125 2.45 26.98 5.41
CA ASP A 125 3.81 27.54 5.51
C ASP A 125 4.73 26.88 4.48
N VAL A 126 4.65 25.56 4.30
CA VAL A 126 5.44 24.82 3.31
C VAL A 126 5.09 25.27 1.89
N ILE A 127 3.80 25.30 1.56
CA ILE A 127 3.33 25.68 0.22
C ILE A 127 3.77 27.10 -0.15
N ALA A 128 3.91 28.01 0.81
CA ALA A 128 4.36 29.37 0.58
C ALA A 128 5.86 29.49 0.30
N ARG A 129 6.63 28.41 0.47
CA ARG A 129 8.10 28.41 0.38
C ARG A 129 8.66 27.38 -0.62
N PRO A 130 8.26 27.44 -1.91
CA PRO A 130 8.82 26.54 -2.93
C PRO A 130 10.34 26.67 -3.08
N ASP A 131 10.89 27.81 -2.72
CA ASP A 131 12.32 28.12 -2.75
C ASP A 131 13.17 27.21 -1.84
N LEU A 132 12.59 26.65 -0.79
CA LEU A 132 13.27 25.75 0.14
C LEU A 132 13.36 24.30 -0.36
N PHE A 133 12.62 23.96 -1.39
CA PHE A 133 12.46 22.60 -1.91
C PHE A 133 12.69 22.59 -3.43
N PRO A 134 13.90 22.87 -3.92
CA PRO A 134 14.13 23.07 -5.34
C PRO A 134 13.80 21.79 -6.15
N HIS A 135 13.09 21.98 -7.27
CA HIS A 135 12.84 20.89 -8.20
C HIS A 135 14.14 20.47 -8.90
N PRO A 136 14.44 19.13 -8.99
CA PRO A 136 15.74 18.65 -9.48
C PRO A 136 16.06 19.07 -10.93
N GLU A 137 15.05 19.24 -11.76
CA GLU A 137 15.21 19.63 -13.17
C GLU A 137 14.88 21.10 -13.46
N ASP A 138 14.32 21.84 -12.48
CA ASP A 138 13.90 23.23 -12.66
C ASP A 138 14.01 23.98 -11.33
N ALA A 139 15.18 24.51 -11.05
CA ALA A 139 15.47 25.21 -9.80
C ALA A 139 14.62 26.50 -9.59
N SER A 140 13.86 26.96 -10.59
CA SER A 140 12.92 28.07 -10.44
C SER A 140 11.60 27.64 -9.79
N LYS A 141 11.39 26.33 -9.56
CA LYS A 141 10.20 25.72 -8.99
C LYS A 141 10.53 24.93 -7.74
N GLY A 142 9.56 24.82 -6.83
CA GLY A 142 9.60 23.83 -5.78
C GLY A 142 9.27 22.43 -6.31
N GLY A 143 10.04 21.43 -5.89
CA GLY A 143 9.79 20.02 -6.19
C GLY A 143 8.84 19.42 -5.17
N PHE A 144 7.71 18.89 -5.62
CA PHE A 144 6.83 18.08 -4.81
C PHE A 144 6.96 16.61 -5.24
N VAL A 145 7.69 15.83 -4.45
CA VAL A 145 7.89 14.41 -4.73
C VAL A 145 6.64 13.64 -4.38
N THR A 146 6.10 12.90 -5.35
CA THR A 146 4.92 12.05 -5.18
C THR A 146 5.30 10.57 -5.19
N CYS A 147 4.41 9.73 -4.69
CA CYS A 147 4.57 8.30 -4.73
C CYS A 147 4.68 7.77 -6.18
N PRO A 148 5.30 6.59 -6.37
CA PRO A 148 5.36 5.92 -7.66
C PRO A 148 3.99 5.72 -8.31
N ALA A 149 3.98 5.66 -9.63
CA ALA A 149 2.76 5.43 -10.40
C ALA A 149 2.06 4.12 -10.01
N GLY A 150 0.73 4.18 -9.87
CA GLY A 150 -0.10 3.03 -9.48
C GLY A 150 -0.29 2.84 -7.98
N TRP A 151 0.42 3.61 -7.16
CA TRP A 151 0.18 3.62 -5.71
C TRP A 151 -1.01 4.52 -5.35
N GLY A 152 -1.72 4.16 -4.27
CA GLY A 152 -2.85 4.95 -3.78
C GLY A 152 -2.47 6.37 -3.36
N CYS A 153 -1.31 6.53 -2.71
CA CYS A 153 -0.80 7.82 -2.28
C CYS A 153 -0.44 8.75 -3.46
N GLN A 154 -0.06 8.22 -4.63
CA GLN A 154 0.15 9.04 -5.82
C GLN A 154 -1.14 9.76 -6.24
N ILE A 155 -2.25 9.02 -6.28
CA ILE A 155 -3.55 9.59 -6.67
C ILE A 155 -4.01 10.63 -5.65
N ALA A 156 -3.90 10.31 -4.35
CA ALA A 156 -4.26 11.23 -3.27
C ALA A 156 -3.41 12.51 -3.33
N SER A 157 -2.09 12.38 -3.46
CA SER A 157 -1.16 13.50 -3.54
C SER A 157 -1.40 14.38 -4.77
N ASN A 158 -1.64 13.79 -5.93
CA ASN A 158 -1.96 14.53 -7.14
C ASN A 158 -3.27 15.33 -7.01
N ASN A 159 -4.28 14.75 -6.36
CA ASN A 159 -5.54 15.44 -6.12
C ASN A 159 -5.37 16.60 -5.12
N LEU A 160 -4.61 16.40 -4.05
CA LEU A 160 -4.28 17.45 -3.09
C LEU A 160 -3.43 18.56 -3.70
N PHE A 161 -2.43 18.20 -4.51
CA PHE A 161 -1.61 19.18 -5.26
C PHE A 161 -2.50 20.12 -6.10
N LYS A 162 -3.47 19.56 -6.82
CA LYS A 162 -4.46 20.34 -7.58
C LYS A 162 -5.38 21.15 -6.66
N GLY A 163 -5.90 20.53 -5.61
CA GLY A 163 -6.81 21.16 -4.65
C GLY A 163 -6.21 22.37 -3.95
N PHE A 164 -4.93 22.28 -3.57
CA PHE A 164 -4.17 23.40 -2.97
C PHE A 164 -3.61 24.38 -4.00
N LYS A 165 -3.83 24.16 -5.30
CA LYS A 165 -3.33 24.99 -6.41
C LYS A 165 -1.82 25.19 -6.33
N MET A 166 -1.08 24.14 -6.00
CA MET A 166 0.37 24.24 -5.78
C MET A 166 1.12 24.63 -7.04
N GLY A 167 0.67 24.20 -8.22
CA GLY A 167 1.24 24.63 -9.50
C GLY A 167 1.25 26.16 -9.68
N ASP A 168 0.15 26.83 -9.31
CA ASP A 168 0.03 28.29 -9.37
C ASP A 168 0.95 29.01 -8.35
N LYS A 169 1.41 28.28 -7.35
CA LYS A 169 2.29 28.75 -6.28
C LYS A 169 3.76 28.39 -6.50
N GLY A 170 4.12 28.01 -7.71
CA GLY A 170 5.50 27.74 -8.08
C GLY A 170 6.00 26.34 -7.81
N TRP A 171 5.12 25.38 -7.53
CA TRP A 171 5.48 23.97 -7.36
C TRP A 171 5.31 23.16 -8.64
N LYS A 172 6.13 22.11 -8.77
CA LYS A 172 6.06 21.13 -9.83
C LYS A 172 6.18 19.72 -9.24
N ILE A 173 5.41 18.77 -9.77
CA ILE A 173 5.46 17.38 -9.33
C ILE A 173 6.75 16.72 -9.81
N VAL A 174 7.38 15.95 -8.93
CA VAL A 174 8.51 15.07 -9.20
C VAL A 174 8.00 13.63 -9.03
N ASP A 175 8.12 12.82 -10.07
CA ASP A 175 7.83 11.39 -9.98
C ASP A 175 9.01 10.68 -9.31
N SER A 176 8.77 9.99 -8.20
CA SER A 176 9.82 9.23 -7.51
C SER A 176 10.28 7.99 -8.27
N GLY A 177 9.48 7.51 -9.23
CA GLY A 177 9.77 6.35 -10.06
C GLY A 177 9.75 4.99 -9.33
N SER A 178 10.13 4.94 -8.06
CA SER A 178 10.20 3.71 -7.27
C SER A 178 10.08 3.99 -5.77
N SER A 179 9.89 2.94 -4.96
CA SER A 179 9.98 3.02 -3.49
C SER A 179 11.31 3.61 -3.04
N ALA A 180 12.42 3.09 -3.55
CA ALA A 180 13.75 3.59 -3.22
C ALA A 180 13.94 5.06 -3.64
N GLY A 181 13.38 5.48 -4.78
CA GLY A 181 13.41 6.87 -5.21
C GLY A 181 12.58 7.79 -4.30
N LEU A 182 11.46 7.30 -3.77
CA LEU A 182 10.66 8.03 -2.79
C LEU A 182 11.42 8.18 -1.47
N ASP A 183 12.00 7.10 -0.96
CA ASP A 183 12.77 7.08 0.30
C ASP A 183 13.99 8.01 0.20
N GLY A 184 14.77 7.90 -0.88
CA GLY A 184 15.94 8.76 -1.12
C GLY A 184 15.62 10.23 -1.39
N SER A 185 14.36 10.58 -1.62
CA SER A 185 13.98 11.99 -1.81
C SER A 185 13.92 12.79 -0.52
N ILE A 186 14.03 12.14 0.65
CA ILE A 186 13.97 12.75 1.97
C ILE A 186 15.39 13.00 2.53
N GLU A 187 16.39 12.34 1.98
CA GLU A 187 17.82 12.50 2.35
C GLU A 187 18.46 13.72 1.69
#